data_ae0e62a3aec3bb012f3114372b045512
#
_entry.id   ae0e62a3aec3bb012f3114372b045512
#
_cell.length_a   1.000
_cell.length_b   1.000
_cell.length_c   1.000
_cell.angle_alpha   90.00
_cell.angle_beta   90.00
_cell.angle_gamma   90.00
#
_symmetry.space_group_name_H-M   'P 1'
#
loop_
_entity.id
_entity.type
_entity.pdbx_description
1 polymer ?
#
loop_
_entity_poly.entity_id
_entity_poly.type
_entity_poly.pdbx_seq_one_letter_code
_entity_poly.pdbx_strand_id
1 'polypeptide(L)'
;AACDQVDILVSFITHSGVRKLLDVLQTATAIGADDQPRTRLRIITTTYTGATELRALDELARLPGCEIRVSLDGRRTRLHAKAWLFQRQSGFGSAYVGSANLSGAALMGGLEWTVKFTERGQSDLFEHARAHFETLWEDSEFQPYDPANPQHRRALNEALRQEAGQGVMAQPTYFDLQPKRYQQ
;
A
#
# COMPACT_ATOMS: atom_id res chain seq x y z
N ALA A 1 -7.56 -1.07 -20.86
CA ALA A 1 -8.94 -1.30 -20.39
C ALA A 1 -9.07 -0.60 -19.04
N ALA A 2 -10.13 0.16 -18.85
CA ALA A 2 -10.39 0.87 -17.61
C ALA A 2 -10.51 -0.13 -16.44
N CYS A 3 -10.06 0.28 -15.27
CA CYS A 3 -10.21 -0.44 -14.01
C CYS A 3 -11.23 0.34 -13.18
N ASP A 4 -12.22 -0.34 -12.58
CA ASP A 4 -13.25 0.34 -11.80
C ASP A 4 -12.75 0.69 -10.39
N GLN A 5 -11.89 -0.18 -9.84
CA GLN A 5 -11.29 0.02 -8.53
C GLN A 5 -9.89 -0.57 -8.47
N VAL A 6 -8.99 0.12 -7.78
CA VAL A 6 -7.65 -0.36 -7.43
C VAL A 6 -7.52 -0.33 -5.92
N ASP A 7 -7.21 -1.48 -5.34
CA ASP A 7 -6.90 -1.62 -3.93
C ASP A 7 -5.42 -1.88 -3.74
N ILE A 8 -4.78 -1.07 -2.92
CA ILE A 8 -3.34 -1.12 -2.64
C ILE A 8 -3.13 -1.41 -1.16
N LEU A 9 -2.41 -2.48 -0.88
CA LEU A 9 -1.96 -2.84 0.46
C LEU A 9 -0.45 -2.83 0.45
N VAL A 10 0.18 -1.91 1.20
CA VAL A 10 1.64 -1.79 1.26
C VAL A 10 2.11 -1.39 2.65
N SER A 11 3.30 -1.85 3.04
CA SER A 11 3.84 -1.54 4.36
C SER A 11 4.20 -0.07 4.51
N PHE A 12 4.76 0.53 3.47
CA PHE A 12 5.11 1.96 3.49
C PHE A 12 5.01 2.59 2.09
N ILE A 13 4.89 3.90 2.09
CA ILE A 13 4.75 4.72 0.89
C ILE A 13 5.72 5.88 0.97
N THR A 14 6.60 6.00 -0.03
CA THR A 14 7.52 7.13 -0.14
C THR A 14 7.05 8.11 -1.22
N HIS A 15 7.40 9.38 -1.06
CA HIS A 15 7.11 10.41 -2.05
C HIS A 15 7.78 10.10 -3.40
N SER A 16 9.00 9.55 -3.38
CA SER A 16 9.69 9.12 -4.60
C SER A 16 8.94 8.03 -5.36
N GLY A 17 8.27 7.10 -4.65
CA GLY A 17 7.41 6.09 -5.26
C GLY A 17 6.14 6.70 -5.87
N VAL A 18 5.44 7.54 -5.11
CA VAL A 18 4.24 8.24 -5.60
C VAL A 18 4.53 9.04 -6.87
N ARG A 19 5.61 9.81 -6.88
CA ARG A 19 6.02 10.61 -8.04
C ARG A 19 6.20 9.81 -9.32
N LYS A 20 6.58 8.53 -9.23
CA LYS A 20 6.74 7.66 -10.39
C LYS A 20 5.41 7.23 -11.01
N LEU A 21 4.36 7.18 -10.22
CA LEU A 21 3.04 6.72 -10.65
C LEU A 21 2.01 7.86 -10.75
N LEU A 22 2.36 9.07 -10.33
CA LEU A 22 1.40 10.16 -10.13
C LEU A 22 0.59 10.46 -11.40
N ASP A 23 1.24 10.61 -12.55
CA ASP A 23 0.57 10.92 -13.83
C ASP A 23 -0.41 9.80 -14.22
N VAL A 24 -0.02 8.54 -14.01
CA VAL A 24 -0.87 7.37 -14.29
C VAL A 24 -2.06 7.34 -13.33
N LEU A 25 -1.82 7.59 -12.05
CA LEU A 25 -2.87 7.63 -11.03
C LEU A 25 -3.84 8.78 -11.28
N GLN A 26 -3.36 9.98 -11.59
CA GLN A 26 -4.18 11.14 -11.95
C GLN A 26 -5.07 10.84 -13.17
N THR A 27 -4.50 10.21 -14.18
CA THR A 27 -5.25 9.81 -15.38
C THR A 27 -6.32 8.77 -15.05
N ALA A 28 -5.98 7.78 -14.23
CA ALA A 28 -6.89 6.72 -13.84
C ALA A 28 -8.04 7.22 -12.97
N THR A 29 -7.76 8.11 -12.02
CA THR A 29 -8.75 8.66 -11.07
C THR A 29 -9.47 9.90 -11.59
N ALA A 30 -9.16 10.38 -12.79
CA ALA A 30 -9.80 11.58 -13.37
C ALA A 30 -11.33 11.46 -13.34
N ILE A 31 -11.99 12.57 -13.08
CA ILE A 31 -13.46 12.64 -13.08
C ILE A 31 -13.98 12.33 -14.49
N GLY A 32 -14.93 11.40 -14.57
CA GLY A 32 -15.63 11.03 -15.79
C GLY A 32 -16.76 12.00 -16.17
N ALA A 33 -17.46 11.68 -17.24
CA ALA A 33 -18.61 12.47 -17.70
C ALA A 33 -19.84 12.39 -16.76
N ASP A 34 -19.85 11.40 -15.88
CA ASP A 34 -20.87 11.14 -14.86
C ASP A 34 -20.57 11.82 -13.50
N ASP A 35 -19.57 12.71 -13.49
CA ASP A 35 -19.10 13.41 -12.29
C ASP A 35 -18.55 12.46 -11.19
N GLN A 36 -18.16 11.25 -11.59
CA GLN A 36 -17.52 10.28 -10.71
C GLN A 36 -16.07 10.01 -11.12
N PRO A 37 -15.18 9.60 -10.19
CA PRO A 37 -13.85 9.17 -10.56
C PRO A 37 -13.92 7.90 -11.42
N ARG A 38 -13.19 7.87 -12.52
CA ARG A 38 -13.14 6.71 -13.44
C ARG A 38 -12.66 5.44 -12.76
N THR A 39 -11.78 5.59 -11.80
CA THR A 39 -11.25 4.50 -10.98
C THR A 39 -11.24 4.95 -9.53
N ARG A 40 -11.84 4.17 -8.64
CA ARG A 40 -11.67 4.35 -7.20
C ARG A 40 -10.33 3.80 -6.75
N LEU A 41 -9.66 4.52 -5.86
CA LEU A 41 -8.37 4.12 -5.31
C LEU A 41 -8.48 3.98 -3.80
N ARG A 42 -8.27 2.77 -3.27
CA ARG A 42 -8.25 2.52 -1.83
C ARG A 42 -6.86 2.05 -1.43
N ILE A 43 -6.30 2.64 -0.39
CA ILE A 43 -4.94 2.37 0.05
C ILE A 43 -4.93 2.04 1.53
N ILE A 44 -4.30 0.92 1.88
CA ILE A 44 -3.98 0.56 3.26
C ILE A 44 -2.46 0.60 3.43
N THR A 45 -1.99 1.30 4.44
CA THR A 45 -0.57 1.38 4.80
C THR A 45 -0.38 1.49 6.31
N THR A 46 0.85 1.59 6.76
CA THR A 46 1.19 1.65 8.19
C THR A 46 2.36 2.61 8.46
N THR A 47 2.49 3.01 9.70
CA THR A 47 3.66 3.75 10.20
C THR A 47 4.78 2.83 10.71
N TYR A 48 4.56 1.52 10.77
CA TYR A 48 5.38 0.51 11.45
C TYR A 48 6.90 0.62 11.21
N THR A 49 7.34 0.94 10.02
CA THR A 49 8.78 1.05 9.73
C THR A 49 9.31 2.47 9.82
N GLY A 50 8.46 3.46 10.12
CA GLY A 50 8.81 4.88 10.03
C GLY A 50 9.13 5.36 8.61
N ALA A 51 8.98 4.49 7.59
CA ALA A 51 9.36 4.79 6.21
C ALA A 51 8.23 5.41 5.38
N THR A 52 6.99 5.40 5.87
CA THR A 52 5.88 6.11 5.22
C THR A 52 6.08 7.61 5.36
N GLU A 53 5.96 8.33 4.26
CA GLU A 53 6.14 9.79 4.22
C GLU A 53 4.78 10.50 4.21
N LEU A 54 4.56 11.41 5.16
CA LEU A 54 3.36 12.23 5.24
C LEU A 54 3.03 12.93 3.91
N ARG A 55 4.05 13.48 3.25
CA ARG A 55 3.91 14.15 1.96
C ARG A 55 3.37 13.22 0.86
N ALA A 56 3.76 11.94 0.90
CA ALA A 56 3.28 10.94 -0.04
C ALA A 56 1.79 10.69 0.12
N LEU A 57 1.32 10.56 1.34
CA LEU A 57 -0.10 10.37 1.64
C LEU A 57 -0.92 11.62 1.31
N ASP A 58 -0.40 12.82 1.59
CA ASP A 58 -1.03 14.08 1.21
C ASP A 58 -1.25 14.20 -0.31
N GLU A 59 -0.27 13.75 -1.10
CA GLU A 59 -0.34 13.81 -2.55
C GLU A 59 -1.35 12.81 -3.11
N LEU A 60 -1.36 11.58 -2.58
CA LEU A 60 -2.33 10.55 -2.96
C LEU A 60 -3.76 10.91 -2.57
N ALA A 61 -3.97 11.44 -1.37
CA ALA A 61 -5.30 11.82 -0.88
C ALA A 61 -5.95 12.97 -1.65
N ARG A 62 -5.20 13.71 -2.47
CA ARG A 62 -5.74 14.73 -3.37
C ARG A 62 -6.30 14.17 -4.67
N LEU A 63 -6.02 12.92 -4.98
CA LEU A 63 -6.55 12.28 -6.18
C LEU A 63 -8.06 12.06 -6.03
N PRO A 64 -8.86 12.35 -7.06
CA PRO A 64 -10.30 12.08 -7.02
C PRO A 64 -10.58 10.61 -6.69
N GLY A 65 -11.51 10.35 -5.75
CA GLY A 65 -11.89 9.00 -5.37
C GLY A 65 -10.79 8.17 -4.70
N CYS A 66 -9.74 8.83 -4.18
CA CYS A 66 -8.72 8.17 -3.39
C CYS A 66 -9.08 8.20 -1.90
N GLU A 67 -9.10 7.04 -1.29
CA GLU A 67 -9.30 6.85 0.15
C GLU A 67 -8.09 6.13 0.74
N ILE A 68 -7.60 6.62 1.87
CA ILE A 68 -6.42 6.07 2.53
C ILE A 68 -6.78 5.68 3.96
N ARG A 69 -6.38 4.49 4.36
CA ARG A 69 -6.42 4.03 5.75
C ARG A 69 -5.02 3.70 6.25
N VAL A 70 -4.72 4.09 7.48
CA VAL A 70 -3.38 3.95 8.06
C VAL A 70 -3.46 3.30 9.43
N SER A 71 -2.67 2.25 9.67
CA SER A 71 -2.39 1.79 11.02
C SER A 71 -1.33 2.70 11.64
N LEU A 72 -1.69 3.34 12.76
CA LEU A 72 -0.84 4.28 13.49
C LEU A 72 -0.06 3.59 14.63
N ASP A 73 -0.38 2.32 14.95
CA ASP A 73 0.30 1.54 15.99
C ASP A 73 1.11 0.40 15.37
N GLY A 74 2.37 0.66 15.08
CA GLY A 74 3.30 -0.32 14.53
C GLY A 74 3.62 -1.51 15.45
N ARG A 75 3.18 -1.48 16.71
CA ARG A 75 3.37 -2.58 17.66
C ARG A 75 2.26 -3.61 17.56
N ARG A 76 1.06 -3.18 17.22
CA ARG A 76 -0.13 -4.02 17.17
C ARG A 76 -0.15 -4.86 15.89
N THR A 77 -0.06 -4.22 14.74
CA THR A 77 -0.01 -4.92 13.46
C THR A 77 1.23 -4.53 12.68
N ARG A 78 2.14 -5.48 12.52
CA ARG A 78 3.33 -5.34 11.69
C ARG A 78 2.96 -5.66 10.23
N LEU A 79 2.13 -4.80 9.63
CA LEU A 79 1.73 -4.99 8.25
C LEU A 79 2.97 -5.00 7.33
N HIS A 80 3.26 -6.16 6.75
CA HIS A 80 4.35 -6.33 5.79
C HIS A 80 3.87 -6.87 4.44
N ALA A 81 2.57 -6.93 4.22
CA ALA A 81 1.97 -7.32 2.93
C ALA A 81 2.17 -6.23 1.87
N LYS A 82 2.32 -6.64 0.62
CA LYS A 82 2.33 -5.76 -0.54
C LYS A 82 1.49 -6.42 -1.63
N ALA A 83 0.35 -5.82 -1.89
CA ALA A 83 -0.61 -6.33 -2.86
C ALA A 83 -1.27 -5.17 -3.62
N TRP A 84 -1.54 -5.41 -4.89
CA TRP A 84 -2.31 -4.54 -5.76
C TRP A 84 -3.42 -5.36 -6.39
N LEU A 85 -4.68 -4.98 -6.15
CA LEU A 85 -5.85 -5.62 -6.75
C LEU A 85 -6.51 -4.64 -7.70
N PHE A 86 -6.63 -5.04 -8.95
CA PHE A 86 -7.30 -4.30 -10.01
C PHE A 86 -8.64 -4.95 -10.27
N GLN A 87 -9.70 -4.35 -9.78
CA GLN A 87 -11.06 -4.88 -9.88
C GLN A 87 -11.77 -4.31 -11.11
N ARG A 88 -12.52 -5.15 -11.80
CA ARG A 88 -13.31 -4.79 -12.98
C ARG A 88 -14.68 -5.44 -12.92
N GLN A 89 -15.72 -4.67 -13.11
CA GLN A 89 -17.10 -5.18 -13.21
C GLN A 89 -17.28 -6.21 -14.33
N SER A 90 -16.38 -6.18 -15.31
CA SER A 90 -16.34 -7.17 -16.39
C SER A 90 -15.87 -8.57 -15.97
N GLY A 91 -15.43 -8.77 -14.71
CA GLY A 91 -14.88 -10.05 -14.23
C GLY A 91 -13.47 -10.37 -14.75
N PHE A 92 -12.74 -9.35 -15.23
CA PHE A 92 -11.34 -9.49 -15.66
C PHE A 92 -10.37 -8.83 -14.68
N GLY A 93 -10.63 -9.01 -13.38
CA GLY A 93 -9.74 -8.55 -12.32
C GLY A 93 -8.35 -9.17 -12.40
N SER A 94 -7.38 -8.50 -11.81
CA SER A 94 -6.02 -9.02 -11.66
C SER A 94 -5.42 -8.57 -10.35
N ALA A 95 -4.63 -9.43 -9.72
CA ALA A 95 -3.92 -9.12 -8.50
C ALA A 95 -2.42 -9.36 -8.68
N TYR A 96 -1.64 -8.55 -7.98
CA TYR A 96 -0.20 -8.64 -7.88
C TYR A 96 0.16 -8.68 -6.39
N VAL A 97 0.84 -9.72 -5.96
CA VAL A 97 1.28 -9.89 -4.57
C VAL A 97 2.78 -10.15 -4.56
N GLY A 98 3.51 -9.43 -3.74
CA GLY A 98 4.95 -9.56 -3.75
C GLY A 98 5.68 -8.81 -2.64
N SER A 99 6.92 -8.44 -2.89
CA SER A 99 7.80 -7.76 -1.95
C SER A 99 7.83 -6.23 -2.13
N ALA A 100 7.35 -5.71 -3.26
CA ALA A 100 7.48 -4.30 -3.65
C ALA A 100 6.56 -3.36 -2.87
N ASN A 101 7.15 -2.46 -2.08
CA ASN A 101 6.42 -1.32 -1.52
C ASN A 101 6.24 -0.19 -2.55
N LEU A 102 5.38 0.77 -2.25
CA LEU A 102 5.22 1.96 -3.09
C LEU A 102 6.38 2.94 -2.81
N SER A 103 7.55 2.58 -3.32
CA SER A 103 8.79 3.34 -3.14
C SER A 103 9.57 3.46 -4.44
N GLY A 104 10.38 4.51 -4.56
CA GLY A 104 11.21 4.73 -5.74
C GLY A 104 12.19 3.58 -5.98
N ALA A 105 12.77 3.01 -4.94
CA ALA A 105 13.69 1.86 -5.04
C ALA A 105 12.98 0.62 -5.58
N ALA A 106 11.82 0.26 -5.03
CA ALA A 106 11.06 -0.91 -5.47
C ALA A 106 10.57 -0.79 -6.92
N LEU A 107 10.22 0.41 -7.37
CA LEU A 107 9.69 0.63 -8.72
C LEU A 107 10.77 0.78 -9.81
N MET A 108 12.02 1.09 -9.46
CA MET A 108 13.04 1.49 -10.44
C MET A 108 14.26 0.57 -10.52
N GLY A 109 14.56 -0.24 -9.54
CA GLY A 109 15.82 -1.00 -9.59
C GLY A 109 15.98 -2.02 -8.46
N GLY A 110 15.01 -2.12 -7.57
CA GLY A 110 14.98 -3.17 -6.55
C GLY A 110 14.78 -4.55 -7.17
N LEU A 111 15.42 -5.56 -6.59
CA LEU A 111 15.10 -6.95 -6.91
C LEU A 111 13.83 -7.33 -6.14
N GLU A 112 12.71 -7.35 -6.85
CA GLU A 112 11.41 -7.61 -6.27
C GLU A 112 10.78 -8.89 -6.84
N TRP A 113 10.16 -9.65 -5.98
CA TRP A 113 9.35 -10.80 -6.41
C TRP A 113 7.89 -10.41 -6.45
N THR A 114 7.23 -10.71 -7.56
CA THR A 114 5.80 -10.43 -7.72
C THR A 114 5.13 -11.60 -8.42
N VAL A 115 4.09 -12.11 -7.79
CA VAL A 115 3.19 -13.10 -8.38
C VAL A 115 1.96 -12.37 -8.91
N LYS A 116 1.61 -12.63 -10.16
CA LYS A 116 0.38 -12.16 -10.76
C LYS A 116 -0.63 -13.32 -10.86
N PHE A 117 -1.87 -13.07 -10.49
CA PHE A 117 -3.00 -13.96 -10.77
C PHE A 117 -4.21 -13.15 -11.22
N THR A 118 -5.16 -13.83 -11.83
CA THR A 118 -6.33 -13.18 -12.44
C THR A 118 -7.61 -13.79 -11.91
N GLU A 119 -8.66 -12.96 -11.86
CA GLU A 119 -9.99 -13.37 -11.42
C GLU A 119 -10.53 -14.58 -12.21
N ARG A 120 -10.30 -14.65 -13.52
CA ARG A 120 -10.72 -15.78 -14.35
C ARG A 120 -9.81 -16.99 -14.28
N GLY A 121 -8.51 -16.79 -14.08
CA GLY A 121 -7.55 -17.88 -14.09
C GLY A 121 -7.45 -18.58 -12.73
N GLN A 122 -7.57 -17.84 -11.66
CA GLN A 122 -7.49 -18.32 -10.27
C GLN A 122 -8.55 -17.60 -9.42
N SER A 123 -9.83 -17.86 -9.71
CA SER A 123 -10.96 -17.16 -9.10
C SER A 123 -10.94 -17.22 -7.57
N ASP A 124 -10.73 -18.40 -7.02
CA ASP A 124 -10.72 -18.61 -5.56
C ASP A 124 -9.61 -17.79 -4.89
N LEU A 125 -8.42 -17.75 -5.51
CA LEU A 125 -7.30 -16.98 -4.99
C LEU A 125 -7.57 -15.47 -5.07
N PHE A 126 -8.18 -15.02 -6.16
CA PHE A 126 -8.55 -13.63 -6.34
C PHE A 126 -9.61 -13.20 -5.31
N GLU A 127 -10.64 -14.02 -5.11
CA GLU A 127 -11.69 -13.77 -4.12
C GLU A 127 -11.13 -13.75 -2.70
N HIS A 128 -10.22 -14.66 -2.34
CA HIS A 128 -9.54 -14.64 -1.05
C HIS A 128 -8.73 -13.36 -0.83
N ALA A 129 -7.99 -12.92 -1.85
CA ALA A 129 -7.21 -11.69 -1.76
C ALA A 129 -8.13 -10.46 -1.59
N ARG A 130 -9.25 -10.42 -2.31
CA ARG A 130 -10.27 -9.38 -2.19
C ARG A 130 -10.92 -9.38 -0.80
N ALA A 131 -11.37 -10.54 -0.33
CA ALA A 131 -11.99 -10.68 0.99
C ALA A 131 -11.02 -10.28 2.12
N HIS A 132 -9.75 -10.65 2.00
CA HIS A 132 -8.73 -10.25 2.97
C HIS A 132 -8.51 -8.74 2.98
N PHE A 133 -8.45 -8.10 1.81
CA PHE A 133 -8.37 -6.64 1.73
C PHE A 133 -9.59 -5.98 2.39
N GLU A 134 -10.82 -6.44 2.11
CA GLU A 134 -12.04 -5.92 2.73
C GLU A 134 -12.01 -6.09 4.27
N THR A 135 -11.56 -7.23 4.77
CA THR A 135 -11.40 -7.46 6.21
C THR A 135 -10.49 -6.42 6.85
N LEU A 136 -9.34 -6.13 6.24
CA LEU A 136 -8.44 -5.09 6.73
C LEU A 136 -9.02 -3.70 6.55
N TRP A 137 -9.75 -3.46 5.46
CA TRP A 137 -10.39 -2.17 5.20
C TRP A 137 -11.43 -1.82 6.28
N GLU A 138 -12.18 -2.79 6.75
CA GLU A 138 -13.19 -2.61 7.80
C GLU A 138 -12.61 -2.68 9.22
N ASP A 139 -11.36 -3.10 9.39
CA ASP A 139 -10.74 -3.16 10.71
C ASP A 139 -10.47 -1.74 11.26
N SER A 140 -10.98 -1.50 12.45
CA SER A 140 -10.84 -0.21 13.17
C SER A 140 -9.40 0.19 13.47
N GLU A 141 -8.44 -0.73 13.37
CA GLU A 141 -7.02 -0.43 13.48
C GLU A 141 -6.54 0.48 12.34
N PHE A 142 -7.08 0.31 11.13
CA PHE A 142 -6.74 1.11 9.97
C PHE A 142 -7.65 2.34 9.89
N GLN A 143 -7.18 3.44 10.44
CA GLN A 143 -7.95 4.67 10.54
C GLN A 143 -7.93 5.47 9.22
N PRO A 144 -9.03 6.13 8.86
CA PRO A 144 -9.06 6.96 7.66
C PRO A 144 -8.10 8.14 7.78
N TYR A 145 -7.43 8.46 6.68
CA TYR A 145 -6.55 9.62 6.58
C TYR A 145 -7.11 10.67 5.62
N ASP A 146 -7.35 11.85 6.15
CA ASP A 146 -7.76 13.04 5.39
C ASP A 146 -6.75 14.18 5.68
N PRO A 147 -6.02 14.67 4.67
CA PRO A 147 -5.07 15.77 4.85
C PRO A 147 -5.75 17.10 5.22
N ALA A 148 -7.03 17.27 4.94
CA ALA A 148 -7.80 18.45 5.36
C ALA A 148 -8.16 18.42 6.85
N ASN A 149 -8.09 17.24 7.50
CA ASN A 149 -8.32 17.10 8.93
C ASN A 149 -7.02 17.28 9.72
N PRO A 150 -6.87 18.38 10.52
CA PRO A 150 -5.65 18.62 11.27
C PRO A 150 -5.35 17.53 12.32
N GLN A 151 -6.37 16.84 12.85
CA GLN A 151 -6.19 15.77 13.84
C GLN A 151 -5.57 14.54 13.18
N HIS A 152 -6.01 14.16 11.97
CA HIS A 152 -5.44 13.04 11.22
C HIS A 152 -3.96 13.31 10.88
N ARG A 153 -3.64 14.53 10.42
CA ARG A 153 -2.26 14.91 10.12
C ARG A 153 -1.37 14.88 11.36
N ARG A 154 -1.87 15.37 12.51
CA ARG A 154 -1.13 15.36 13.76
C ARG A 154 -0.87 13.93 14.23
N ALA A 155 -1.90 13.10 14.30
CA ALA A 155 -1.79 11.71 14.73
C ALA A 155 -0.79 10.91 13.86
N LEU A 156 -0.88 11.05 12.54
CA LEU A 156 0.06 10.41 11.61
C LEU A 156 1.51 10.90 11.83
N ASN A 157 1.72 12.20 11.97
CA ASN A 157 3.06 12.77 12.17
C ASN A 157 3.67 12.34 13.52
N GLU A 158 2.88 12.25 14.56
CA GLU A 158 3.29 11.75 15.86
C GLU A 158 3.68 10.27 15.80
N ALA A 159 2.86 9.43 15.18
CA ALA A 159 3.13 8.02 14.99
C ALA A 159 4.44 7.79 14.18
N LEU A 160 4.62 8.50 13.06
CA LEU A 160 5.85 8.42 12.26
C LEU A 160 7.10 8.84 13.04
N ARG A 161 7.01 9.87 13.87
CA ARG A 161 8.13 10.29 14.72
C ARG A 161 8.47 9.27 15.81
N GLN A 162 7.47 8.62 16.38
CA GLN A 162 7.67 7.57 17.38
C GLN A 162 8.38 6.37 16.78
N GLU A 163 7.97 5.92 15.60
CA GLU A 163 8.60 4.80 14.90
C GLU A 163 10.04 5.16 14.45
N ALA A 164 10.27 6.35 13.92
CA ALA A 164 11.61 6.80 13.53
C ALA A 164 12.57 6.89 14.73
N GLY A 165 12.07 7.29 15.91
CA GLY A 165 12.85 7.34 17.16
C GLY A 165 13.22 5.95 17.69
N GLN A 166 12.40 4.93 17.43
CA GLN A 166 12.67 3.54 17.82
C GLN A 166 13.65 2.82 16.88
N GLY A 167 13.67 3.19 15.61
CA GLY A 167 14.59 2.62 14.60
C GLY A 167 16.08 2.85 14.90
N VAL A 168 16.41 3.85 15.71
CA VAL A 168 17.79 4.12 16.15
C VAL A 168 18.29 3.10 17.19
N MET A 169 17.38 2.34 17.83
CA MET A 169 17.72 1.35 18.88
C MET A 169 17.73 -0.11 18.36
N ALA A 170 17.24 -0.36 17.15
CA ALA A 170 17.32 -1.68 16.54
C ALA A 170 18.72 -1.87 15.93
N GLN A 171 19.66 -2.43 16.69
CA GLN A 171 20.89 -2.93 16.12
C GLN A 171 20.53 -3.97 15.04
N PRO A 172 21.16 -3.90 13.84
CA PRO A 172 20.96 -4.95 12.85
C PRO A 172 21.42 -6.26 13.46
N THR A 173 20.50 -7.19 13.68
CA THR A 173 20.84 -8.57 14.01
C THR A 173 21.49 -9.17 12.75
N TYR A 174 22.81 -9.20 12.71
CA TYR A 174 23.53 -9.99 11.75
C TYR A 174 23.21 -11.46 12.05
N PHE A 175 22.36 -12.06 11.23
CA PHE A 175 22.27 -13.50 11.18
C PHE A 175 23.58 -14.00 10.57
N ASP A 176 24.45 -14.54 11.39
CA ASP A 176 25.60 -15.28 10.91
C ASP A 176 25.11 -16.61 10.31
N LEU A 177 24.74 -16.55 9.02
CA LEU A 177 24.29 -17.71 8.26
C LEU A 177 25.50 -18.55 7.93
N GLN A 178 25.85 -19.49 8.80
CA GLN A 178 26.82 -20.52 8.46
C GLN A 178 26.17 -21.54 7.52
N PRO A 179 26.72 -21.76 6.32
CA PRO A 179 26.20 -22.77 5.39
C PRO A 179 26.19 -24.13 6.03
N LYS A 180 25.09 -24.83 6.02
CA LYS A 180 25.02 -26.21 6.47
C LYS A 180 25.70 -27.13 5.44
N ARG A 181 26.33 -28.24 5.91
CA ARG A 181 27.09 -29.16 5.06
C ARG A 181 26.40 -29.70 3.80
N TYR A 182 25.06 -29.66 3.76
CA TYR A 182 24.28 -30.10 2.59
C TYR A 182 24.10 -29.00 1.53
N GLN A 183 24.68 -27.82 1.74
CA GLN A 183 24.63 -26.70 0.79
C GLN A 183 25.97 -26.49 0.06
N GLN A 184 26.93 -27.43 0.22
CA GLN A 184 28.21 -27.48 -0.51
C GLN A 184 28.13 -28.47 -1.66
#